data_35f3e4eb3cf6c7d2ee539cc7cdee4142
#
_entry.id   35f3e4eb3cf6c7d2ee539cc7cdee4142
#
_cell.length_a   1.000
_cell.length_b   1.000
_cell.length_c   1.000
_cell.angle_alpha   90.00
_cell.angle_beta   90.00
_cell.angle_gamma   90.00
#
_symmetry.space_group_name_H-M   'P 1'
#
loop_
_entity.id
_entity.type
_entity.pdbx_description
1 polymer ?
#
loop_
_entity_poly.entity_id
_entity_poly.type
_entity_poly.pdbx_seq_one_letter_code
_entity_poly.pdbx_strand_id
1 'polypeptide(L)'
;MELKITSLKNFNMKGLRLFLVFIITQFTISAQQSIDKVVAVVGEKPILFSEIESQKLQLIQQGMTIDENVDCYLLDEFMLQQLLIHQAEIDSIEVTEDMVKGELDQRIQYFSAQIGGTEALEEYYGKSIQEIKEEFFIQIENKMKAQKMQQEITGNIVVSPKEVKNYFRNVPFDSIPSINSKVKISQLVIAPAISYNQKESTKQKLNKIRERIISNEISFGVAAEFYSNDPGSKSNGGNFGWVDRGDFVPEFDAIAFSIPIDEVSEVFESPFGFHILKVEKRRGEQYYGSHILIKNEMNEKDLYEIKEKLSEIVEDVKQDKISWTEAIKKHSTDKNSGASGVIYNEAAGDMYWDMQNIDKSLFVGINNINVGEYSTAQYYEDSKGNVGYRILKLEEQTSPHMANLNDDYEFIQKYALNQKQISEMDKWIIKTAKTTFIKIDPIYDGCSLKSKWVFNNN
;
A
#
# COMPACT_ATOMS: atom_id res chain seq x y z
N MET A 1 50.20 42.78 3.49
CA MET A 1 51.25 41.77 3.38
C MET A 1 51.13 41.19 1.97
N GLU A 2 51.85 41.80 1.04
CA GLU A 2 51.80 41.47 -0.40
C GLU A 2 52.62 40.20 -0.67
N LEU A 3 52.07 39.25 -1.36
CA LEU A 3 52.80 38.09 -1.90
C LEU A 3 53.01 38.27 -3.40
N LYS A 4 54.29 38.45 -3.74
CA LYS A 4 54.85 38.63 -5.07
C LYS A 4 54.50 37.43 -6.00
N ILE A 5 53.97 37.79 -7.15
CA ILE A 5 53.86 36.92 -8.32
C ILE A 5 55.22 36.84 -9.01
N THR A 6 55.89 35.69 -8.98
CA THR A 6 57.14 35.44 -9.72
C THR A 6 56.74 34.71 -11.04
N SER A 7 57.15 35.35 -12.10
CA SER A 7 57.13 34.96 -13.53
C SER A 7 57.60 33.52 -13.77
N LEU A 8 56.74 32.71 -14.41
CA LEU A 8 57.12 31.51 -15.10
C LEU A 8 57.16 31.78 -16.63
N LYS A 9 58.32 32.16 -17.13
CA LYS A 9 58.64 32.17 -18.56
C LYS A 9 59.20 30.78 -18.96
N ASN A 10 58.72 30.29 -20.13
CA ASN A 10 59.25 29.21 -20.93
C ASN A 10 58.93 27.77 -20.46
N PHE A 11 57.70 27.34 -20.69
CA PHE A 11 57.39 25.94 -20.73
C PHE A 11 57.35 25.51 -22.22
N ASN A 12 58.21 24.55 -22.60
CA ASN A 12 58.45 24.11 -23.96
C ASN A 12 57.24 23.27 -24.47
N MET A 13 56.41 23.83 -25.35
CA MET A 13 55.19 23.26 -25.89
C MET A 13 55.34 21.90 -26.60
N LYS A 14 56.56 21.51 -26.95
CA LYS A 14 56.82 20.19 -27.58
C LYS A 14 56.82 19.03 -26.55
N GLY A 15 57.27 19.30 -25.30
CA GLY A 15 57.20 18.32 -24.20
C GLY A 15 55.77 18.06 -23.72
N LEU A 16 54.94 19.09 -23.71
CA LEU A 16 53.52 18.97 -23.29
C LEU A 16 52.66 18.15 -24.28
N ARG A 17 52.97 18.21 -25.58
CA ARG A 17 52.28 17.39 -26.61
C ARG A 17 52.65 15.92 -26.51
N LEU A 18 53.90 15.56 -26.19
CA LEU A 18 54.31 14.18 -25.98
C LEU A 18 53.71 13.60 -24.67
N PHE A 19 53.61 14.40 -23.64
CA PHE A 19 53.03 13.97 -22.36
C PHE A 19 51.49 13.78 -22.46
N LEU A 20 50.83 14.61 -23.24
CA LEU A 20 49.38 14.48 -23.50
C LEU A 20 49.06 13.24 -24.39
N VAL A 21 49.92 12.91 -25.37
CA VAL A 21 49.78 11.69 -26.18
C VAL A 21 50.03 10.43 -25.35
N PHE A 22 50.96 10.47 -24.38
CA PHE A 22 51.22 9.34 -23.51
C PHE A 22 50.11 9.10 -22.45
N ILE A 23 49.38 10.15 -22.02
CA ILE A 23 48.24 10.00 -21.12
C ILE A 23 47.00 9.48 -21.85
N ILE A 24 46.82 9.79 -23.16
CA ILE A 24 45.68 9.31 -23.96
C ILE A 24 45.82 7.81 -24.31
N THR A 25 47.02 7.27 -24.38
CA THR A 25 47.24 5.84 -24.70
C THR A 25 47.11 4.90 -23.50
N GLN A 26 46.93 5.39 -22.29
CA GLN A 26 46.69 4.57 -21.10
C GLN A 26 45.23 4.46 -20.67
N PHE A 27 44.28 5.10 -21.35
CA PHE A 27 42.86 4.98 -21.09
C PHE A 27 42.10 4.06 -22.05
N THR A 28 42.79 3.09 -22.65
CA THR A 28 42.11 1.86 -23.11
C THR A 28 41.98 0.91 -21.92
N ILE A 29 41.26 1.33 -20.89
CA ILE A 29 40.65 0.39 -19.96
C ILE A 29 39.62 -0.35 -20.80
N SER A 30 39.94 -1.57 -21.17
CA SER A 30 39.00 -2.59 -21.59
C SER A 30 37.81 -2.50 -20.63
N ALA A 31 36.69 -2.02 -21.12
CA ALA A 31 35.42 -2.42 -20.54
C ALA A 31 35.36 -3.95 -20.76
N GLN A 32 35.97 -4.71 -19.87
CA GLN A 32 35.63 -6.11 -19.69
C GLN A 32 34.14 -6.05 -19.34
N GLN A 33 33.28 -6.34 -20.32
CA GLN A 33 31.94 -6.81 -20.00
C GLN A 33 32.17 -7.98 -19.04
N SER A 34 32.02 -7.74 -17.77
CA SER A 34 31.95 -8.78 -16.77
C SER A 34 30.80 -9.68 -17.20
N ILE A 35 31.14 -10.81 -17.83
CA ILE A 35 30.14 -11.85 -18.13
C ILE A 35 29.60 -12.25 -16.75
N ASP A 36 28.34 -12.04 -16.53
CA ASP A 36 27.67 -12.35 -15.26
C ASP A 36 27.84 -13.85 -14.98
N LYS A 37 28.17 -14.16 -13.73
CA LYS A 37 28.46 -15.55 -13.35
C LYS A 37 27.14 -16.30 -13.11
N VAL A 38 26.98 -17.44 -13.81
CA VAL A 38 25.91 -18.38 -13.50
C VAL A 38 26.23 -19.11 -12.21
N VAL A 39 25.43 -18.93 -11.17
CA VAL A 39 25.64 -19.52 -9.84
C VAL A 39 24.80 -20.78 -9.61
N ALA A 40 23.72 -20.94 -10.32
CA ALA A 40 22.97 -22.21 -10.38
C ALA A 40 22.22 -22.32 -11.71
N VAL A 41 21.81 -23.56 -12.03
CA VAL A 41 20.89 -23.86 -13.14
C VAL A 41 19.84 -24.81 -12.62
N VAL A 42 18.55 -24.52 -12.89
CA VAL A 42 17.40 -25.37 -12.55
C VAL A 42 16.59 -25.60 -13.84
N GLY A 43 16.51 -26.86 -14.30
CA GLY A 43 16.00 -27.14 -15.62
C GLY A 43 16.87 -26.51 -16.70
N GLU A 44 16.30 -25.60 -17.48
CA GLU A 44 17.01 -24.83 -18.52
C GLU A 44 17.28 -23.38 -18.11
N LYS A 45 16.87 -22.99 -16.90
CA LYS A 45 16.95 -21.60 -16.42
C LYS A 45 18.19 -21.36 -15.58
N PRO A 46 19.11 -20.47 -16.00
CA PRO A 46 20.24 -20.05 -15.19
C PRO A 46 19.80 -19.07 -14.10
N ILE A 47 20.51 -19.09 -12.99
CA ILE A 47 20.46 -18.08 -11.93
C ILE A 47 21.79 -17.35 -11.93
N LEU A 48 21.74 -16.03 -11.99
CA LEU A 48 22.94 -15.20 -12.13
C LEU A 48 23.38 -14.66 -10.76
N PHE A 49 24.67 -14.46 -10.60
CA PHE A 49 25.25 -13.86 -9.40
C PHE A 49 24.70 -12.43 -9.16
N SER A 50 24.53 -11.66 -10.24
CA SER A 50 23.97 -10.31 -10.16
C SER A 50 22.53 -10.27 -9.63
N GLU A 51 21.73 -11.31 -9.89
CA GLU A 51 20.35 -11.38 -9.37
C GLU A 51 20.36 -11.51 -7.84
N ILE A 52 21.25 -12.37 -7.30
CA ILE A 52 21.41 -12.52 -5.84
C ILE A 52 21.92 -11.23 -5.20
N GLU A 53 22.95 -10.60 -5.77
CA GLU A 53 23.48 -9.34 -5.24
C GLU A 53 22.47 -8.20 -5.32
N SER A 54 21.68 -8.11 -6.39
CA SER A 54 20.63 -7.10 -6.53
C SER A 54 19.54 -7.27 -5.48
N GLN A 55 19.09 -8.50 -5.24
CA GLN A 55 18.09 -8.79 -4.21
C GLN A 55 18.62 -8.50 -2.80
N LYS A 56 19.88 -8.83 -2.53
CA LYS A 56 20.57 -8.53 -1.29
C LYS A 56 20.66 -7.03 -1.03
N LEU A 57 21.02 -6.24 -2.04
CA LEU A 57 21.04 -4.78 -1.95
C LEU A 57 19.64 -4.21 -1.66
N GLN A 58 18.60 -4.77 -2.27
CA GLN A 58 17.22 -4.37 -2.01
C GLN A 58 16.82 -4.63 -0.56
N LEU A 59 17.19 -5.78 0.03
CA LEU A 59 16.93 -6.07 1.44
C LEU A 59 17.63 -5.07 2.36
N ILE A 60 18.89 -4.71 2.06
CA ILE A 60 19.64 -3.69 2.80
C ILE A 60 18.94 -2.32 2.74
N GLN A 61 18.48 -1.91 1.56
CA GLN A 61 17.77 -0.64 1.36
C GLN A 61 16.44 -0.59 2.13
N GLN A 62 15.79 -1.73 2.33
CA GLN A 62 14.60 -1.87 3.15
C GLN A 62 14.88 -1.88 4.67
N GLY A 63 16.16 -1.72 5.08
CA GLY A 63 16.56 -1.67 6.47
C GLY A 63 16.67 -3.04 7.16
N MET A 64 16.67 -4.13 6.39
CA MET A 64 16.87 -5.46 6.96
C MET A 64 18.33 -5.69 7.33
N THR A 65 18.57 -6.27 8.51
CA THR A 65 19.89 -6.76 8.91
C THR A 65 20.17 -8.05 8.18
N ILE A 66 21.31 -8.13 7.49
CA ILE A 66 21.72 -9.29 6.72
C ILE A 66 22.72 -10.10 7.54
N ASP A 67 22.48 -11.39 7.66
CA ASP A 67 23.43 -12.33 8.23
C ASP A 67 24.34 -12.96 7.16
N GLU A 68 25.32 -13.73 7.59
CA GLU A 68 26.29 -14.41 6.71
C GLU A 68 25.67 -15.51 5.81
N ASN A 69 24.43 -15.95 6.10
CA ASN A 69 23.73 -17.00 5.36
C ASN A 69 22.76 -16.44 4.32
N VAL A 70 22.62 -15.11 4.18
CA VAL A 70 21.65 -14.49 3.27
C VAL A 70 21.83 -14.94 1.82
N ASP A 71 23.07 -15.12 1.35
CA ASP A 71 23.35 -15.57 -0.02
C ASP A 71 22.85 -17.01 -0.24
N CYS A 72 22.98 -17.88 0.77
CA CYS A 72 22.44 -19.24 0.73
C CYS A 72 20.89 -19.24 0.71
N TYR A 73 20.29 -18.38 1.51
CA TYR A 73 18.84 -18.22 1.56
C TYR A 73 18.30 -17.70 0.21
N LEU A 74 18.89 -16.64 -0.33
CA LEU A 74 18.49 -16.08 -1.61
C LEU A 74 18.65 -17.09 -2.75
N LEU A 75 19.75 -17.85 -2.76
CA LEU A 75 19.92 -18.90 -3.76
C LEU A 75 18.82 -19.98 -3.65
N ASP A 76 18.47 -20.43 -2.44
CA ASP A 76 17.38 -21.40 -2.22
C ASP A 76 16.04 -20.88 -2.78
N GLU A 77 15.72 -19.61 -2.50
CA GLU A 77 14.51 -18.93 -2.99
C GLU A 77 14.49 -18.83 -4.54
N PHE A 78 15.60 -18.41 -5.16
CA PHE A 78 15.69 -18.35 -6.62
C PHE A 78 15.60 -19.74 -7.25
N MET A 79 16.23 -20.75 -6.65
CA MET A 79 16.14 -22.12 -7.13
C MET A 79 14.72 -22.68 -7.03
N LEU A 80 14.02 -22.40 -5.93
CA LEU A 80 12.60 -22.75 -5.76
C LEU A 80 11.74 -22.07 -6.83
N GLN A 81 11.92 -20.79 -7.03
CA GLN A 81 11.19 -20.04 -8.06
C GLN A 81 11.41 -20.64 -9.46
N GLN A 82 12.66 -20.92 -9.83
CA GLN A 82 12.95 -21.53 -11.13
C GLN A 82 12.40 -22.95 -11.26
N LEU A 83 12.38 -23.75 -10.18
CA LEU A 83 11.80 -25.08 -10.18
C LEU A 83 10.27 -25.01 -10.37
N LEU A 84 9.61 -24.07 -9.71
CA LEU A 84 8.16 -23.84 -9.87
C LEU A 84 7.82 -23.40 -11.30
N ILE A 85 8.60 -22.48 -11.89
CA ILE A 85 8.40 -22.03 -13.27
C ILE A 85 8.61 -23.20 -14.24
N HIS A 86 9.69 -23.95 -14.09
CA HIS A 86 10.02 -25.10 -14.92
C HIS A 86 8.90 -26.15 -14.88
N GLN A 87 8.39 -26.48 -13.68
CA GLN A 87 7.30 -27.44 -13.56
C GLN A 87 5.98 -26.89 -14.11
N ALA A 88 5.71 -25.58 -13.90
CA ALA A 88 4.53 -24.94 -14.49
C ALA A 88 4.50 -25.02 -16.02
N GLU A 89 5.68 -24.92 -16.67
CA GLU A 89 5.82 -25.09 -18.11
C GLU A 89 5.55 -26.56 -18.53
N ILE A 90 6.06 -27.53 -17.78
CA ILE A 90 5.82 -28.97 -18.01
C ILE A 90 4.34 -29.32 -17.84
N ASP A 91 3.73 -28.83 -16.78
CA ASP A 91 2.31 -29.10 -16.45
C ASP A 91 1.33 -28.21 -17.24
N SER A 92 1.85 -27.35 -18.14
CA SER A 92 1.06 -26.43 -18.98
C SER A 92 0.13 -25.52 -18.16
N ILE A 93 0.64 -24.98 -17.05
CA ILE A 93 -0.11 -24.03 -16.23
C ILE A 93 -0.36 -22.76 -17.05
N GLU A 94 -1.64 -22.49 -17.32
CA GLU A 94 -2.03 -21.38 -18.18
C GLU A 94 -1.93 -20.02 -17.44
N VAL A 95 -1.11 -19.12 -17.98
CA VAL A 95 -1.07 -17.70 -17.65
C VAL A 95 -1.26 -16.94 -18.94
N THR A 96 -2.44 -16.35 -19.13
CA THR A 96 -2.76 -15.62 -20.37
C THR A 96 -2.13 -14.24 -20.38
N GLU A 97 -1.90 -13.71 -21.59
CA GLU A 97 -1.37 -12.35 -21.78
C GLU A 97 -2.23 -11.28 -21.09
N ASP A 98 -3.57 -11.44 -21.14
CA ASP A 98 -4.49 -10.51 -20.48
C ASP A 98 -4.36 -10.52 -18.94
N MET A 99 -4.08 -11.68 -18.35
CA MET A 99 -3.81 -11.77 -16.91
C MET A 99 -2.52 -11.01 -16.53
N VAL A 100 -1.46 -11.16 -17.34
CA VAL A 100 -0.19 -10.46 -17.12
C VAL A 100 -0.36 -8.95 -17.27
N LYS A 101 -1.08 -8.51 -18.32
CA LYS A 101 -1.38 -7.08 -18.53
C LYS A 101 -2.19 -6.50 -17.38
N GLY A 102 -3.21 -7.20 -16.90
CA GLY A 102 -4.02 -6.77 -15.76
C GLY A 102 -3.20 -6.61 -14.48
N GLU A 103 -2.30 -7.56 -14.19
CA GLU A 103 -1.40 -7.45 -13.03
C GLU A 103 -0.41 -6.28 -13.17
N LEU A 104 0.12 -6.07 -14.38
CA LEU A 104 0.98 -4.92 -14.68
C LEU A 104 0.24 -3.60 -14.49
N ASP A 105 -0.99 -3.49 -14.97
CA ASP A 105 -1.83 -2.30 -14.84
C ASP A 105 -2.08 -1.95 -13.37
N GLN A 106 -2.43 -2.92 -12.56
CA GLN A 106 -2.62 -2.74 -11.12
C GLN A 106 -1.34 -2.27 -10.42
N ARG A 107 -0.19 -2.85 -10.76
CA ARG A 107 1.10 -2.44 -10.19
C ARG A 107 1.48 -1.03 -10.60
N ILE A 108 1.34 -0.70 -11.87
CA ILE A 108 1.60 0.65 -12.39
C ILE A 108 0.72 1.68 -11.68
N GLN A 109 -0.58 1.39 -11.54
CA GLN A 109 -1.51 2.26 -10.82
C GLN A 109 -1.10 2.44 -9.36
N TYR A 110 -0.76 1.35 -8.67
CA TYR A 110 -0.33 1.39 -7.28
C TYR A 110 0.93 2.24 -7.07
N PHE A 111 1.99 1.99 -7.87
CA PHE A 111 3.23 2.75 -7.75
C PHE A 111 3.09 4.20 -8.20
N SER A 112 2.35 4.46 -9.27
CA SER A 112 2.05 5.83 -9.72
C SER A 112 1.34 6.63 -8.62
N ALA A 113 0.37 6.04 -7.93
CA ALA A 113 -0.31 6.70 -6.82
C ALA A 113 0.64 7.06 -5.66
N GLN A 114 1.66 6.23 -5.41
CA GLN A 114 2.64 6.49 -4.32
C GLN A 114 3.65 7.59 -4.65
N ILE A 115 4.04 7.74 -5.92
CA ILE A 115 5.11 8.68 -6.31
C ILE A 115 4.60 9.95 -6.98
N GLY A 116 3.28 10.16 -7.04
CA GLY A 116 2.67 11.39 -7.53
C GLY A 116 2.20 11.37 -8.98
N GLY A 117 1.94 10.18 -9.53
CA GLY A 117 1.31 10.01 -10.84
C GLY A 117 2.15 9.22 -11.85
N THR A 118 1.53 8.91 -13.00
CA THR A 118 2.19 8.15 -14.08
C THR A 118 3.40 8.87 -14.67
N GLU A 119 3.33 10.20 -14.78
CA GLU A 119 4.46 11.01 -15.28
C GLU A 119 5.69 10.92 -14.37
N ALA A 120 5.48 10.91 -13.04
CA ALA A 120 6.57 10.72 -12.08
C ALA A 120 7.19 9.31 -12.18
N LEU A 121 6.37 8.30 -12.50
CA LEU A 121 6.85 6.94 -12.75
C LEU A 121 7.67 6.85 -14.04
N GLU A 122 7.21 7.50 -15.13
CA GLU A 122 7.93 7.58 -16.40
C GLU A 122 9.27 8.33 -16.24
N GLU A 123 9.28 9.42 -15.47
CA GLU A 123 10.51 10.17 -15.16
C GLU A 123 11.48 9.33 -14.33
N TYR A 124 10.99 8.61 -13.31
CA TYR A 124 11.80 7.74 -12.45
C TYR A 124 12.49 6.62 -13.24
N TYR A 125 11.78 5.97 -14.17
CA TYR A 125 12.34 4.91 -15.02
C TYR A 125 13.02 5.43 -16.29
N GLY A 126 12.80 6.67 -16.69
CA GLY A 126 13.25 7.23 -17.97
C GLY A 126 12.62 6.54 -19.17
N LYS A 127 11.42 5.98 -19.03
CA LYS A 127 10.70 5.16 -20.02
C LYS A 127 9.21 5.46 -19.96
N SER A 128 8.50 5.30 -21.08
CA SER A 128 7.04 5.35 -21.09
C SER A 128 6.43 4.17 -20.33
N ILE A 129 5.19 4.35 -19.84
CA ILE A 129 4.44 3.26 -19.19
C ILE A 129 4.38 1.99 -20.05
N GLN A 130 4.25 2.16 -21.38
CA GLN A 130 4.22 1.04 -22.31
C GLN A 130 5.56 0.28 -22.33
N GLU A 131 6.68 0.98 -22.39
CA GLU A 131 8.02 0.38 -22.36
C GLU A 131 8.30 -0.29 -21.01
N ILE A 132 7.85 0.30 -19.90
CA ILE A 132 7.93 -0.30 -18.55
C ILE A 132 7.15 -1.62 -18.54
N LYS A 133 5.92 -1.65 -19.06
CA LYS A 133 5.11 -2.88 -19.14
C LYS A 133 5.79 -3.96 -19.97
N GLU A 134 6.33 -3.62 -21.13
CA GLU A 134 7.04 -4.56 -22.02
C GLU A 134 8.28 -5.14 -21.34
N GLU A 135 9.05 -4.33 -20.63
CA GLU A 135 10.25 -4.75 -19.92
C GLU A 135 9.93 -5.73 -18.78
N PHE A 136 8.88 -5.47 -18.01
CA PHE A 136 8.51 -6.31 -16.87
C PHE A 136 7.60 -7.49 -17.24
N PHE A 137 7.10 -7.57 -18.49
CA PHE A 137 6.12 -8.58 -18.89
C PHE A 137 6.54 -10.00 -18.55
N ILE A 138 7.72 -10.42 -19.02
CA ILE A 138 8.23 -11.80 -18.79
C ILE A 138 8.47 -12.06 -17.29
N GLN A 139 8.92 -11.06 -16.55
CA GLN A 139 9.16 -11.21 -15.13
C GLN A 139 7.84 -11.44 -14.36
N ILE A 140 6.78 -10.69 -14.71
CA ILE A 140 5.45 -10.85 -14.11
C ILE A 140 4.83 -12.18 -14.54
N GLU A 141 4.93 -12.56 -15.81
CA GLU A 141 4.46 -13.86 -16.30
C GLU A 141 5.09 -15.01 -15.51
N ASN A 142 6.40 -15.02 -15.36
CA ASN A 142 7.14 -16.04 -14.62
C ASN A 142 6.73 -16.07 -13.14
N LYS A 143 6.55 -14.91 -12.51
CA LYS A 143 6.06 -14.82 -11.13
C LYS A 143 4.65 -15.42 -11.00
N MET A 144 3.76 -15.13 -11.93
CA MET A 144 2.40 -15.68 -11.94
C MET A 144 2.40 -17.18 -12.17
N LYS A 145 3.27 -17.72 -13.06
CA LYS A 145 3.45 -19.17 -13.25
C LYS A 145 3.89 -19.85 -11.96
N ALA A 146 4.93 -19.29 -11.30
CA ALA A 146 5.40 -19.84 -10.02
C ALA A 146 4.33 -19.81 -8.94
N GLN A 147 3.57 -18.72 -8.81
CA GLN A 147 2.48 -18.59 -7.83
C GLN A 147 1.34 -19.59 -8.11
N LYS A 148 0.92 -19.76 -9.38
CA LYS A 148 -0.11 -20.74 -9.74
C LYS A 148 0.35 -22.17 -9.46
N MET A 149 1.61 -22.49 -9.80
CA MET A 149 2.18 -23.80 -9.51
C MET A 149 2.23 -24.06 -8.00
N GLN A 150 2.64 -23.08 -7.21
CA GLN A 150 2.61 -23.17 -5.75
C GLN A 150 1.19 -23.40 -5.23
N GLN A 151 0.20 -22.72 -5.80
CA GLN A 151 -1.22 -22.89 -5.44
C GLN A 151 -1.72 -24.30 -5.80
N GLU A 152 -1.34 -24.86 -6.94
CA GLU A 152 -1.68 -26.25 -7.30
C GLU A 152 -1.11 -27.25 -6.30
N ILE A 153 0.11 -27.03 -5.80
CA ILE A 153 0.76 -27.91 -4.84
C ILE A 153 0.13 -27.79 -3.45
N THR A 154 -0.20 -26.57 -3.02
CA THR A 154 -0.55 -26.29 -1.61
C THR A 154 -1.99 -25.87 -1.38
N GLY A 155 -2.73 -25.50 -2.43
CA GLY A 155 -4.06 -24.88 -2.30
C GLY A 155 -5.14 -25.79 -1.74
N ASN A 156 -5.03 -27.10 -1.97
CA ASN A 156 -5.97 -28.09 -1.47
C ASN A 156 -5.57 -28.70 -0.11
N ILE A 157 -4.48 -28.24 0.48
CA ILE A 157 -4.01 -28.72 1.77
C ILE A 157 -4.91 -28.16 2.87
N VAL A 158 -5.44 -29.03 3.69
CA VAL A 158 -6.22 -28.68 4.88
C VAL A 158 -5.63 -29.35 6.11
N VAL A 159 -5.87 -28.77 7.28
CA VAL A 159 -5.50 -29.36 8.57
C VAL A 159 -6.72 -29.83 9.34
N SER A 160 -6.65 -31.03 9.87
CA SER A 160 -7.66 -31.57 10.77
C SER A 160 -7.49 -31.01 12.19
N PRO A 161 -8.54 -30.99 13.03
CA PRO A 161 -8.42 -30.59 14.43
C PRO A 161 -7.36 -31.37 15.22
N LYS A 162 -7.10 -32.60 14.86
CA LYS A 162 -6.03 -33.42 15.48
C LYS A 162 -4.65 -32.89 15.10
N GLU A 163 -4.45 -32.52 13.85
CA GLU A 163 -3.18 -31.95 13.38
C GLU A 163 -2.90 -30.58 14.02
N VAL A 164 -3.93 -29.72 14.14
CA VAL A 164 -3.82 -28.45 14.85
C VAL A 164 -3.39 -28.63 16.31
N LYS A 165 -4.04 -29.58 17.03
CA LYS A 165 -3.66 -29.90 18.43
C LYS A 165 -2.24 -30.45 18.52
N ASN A 166 -1.83 -31.31 17.59
CA ASN A 166 -0.48 -31.86 17.56
C ASN A 166 0.56 -30.80 17.26
N TYR A 167 0.29 -29.91 16.28
CA TYR A 167 1.14 -28.78 15.98
C TYR A 167 1.38 -27.95 17.25
N PHE A 168 0.32 -27.49 17.90
CA PHE A 168 0.42 -26.63 19.08
C PHE A 168 1.16 -27.29 20.25
N ARG A 169 0.98 -28.59 20.47
CA ARG A 169 1.71 -29.33 21.52
C ARG A 169 3.21 -29.38 21.25
N ASN A 170 3.64 -29.32 20.02
CA ASN A 170 5.05 -29.36 19.61
C ASN A 170 5.71 -27.99 19.56
N VAL A 171 4.93 -26.89 19.67
CA VAL A 171 5.49 -25.53 19.77
C VAL A 171 6.18 -25.38 21.10
N PRO A 172 7.49 -25.03 21.18
CA PRO A 172 8.18 -24.74 22.43
C PRO A 172 7.47 -23.62 23.18
N PHE A 173 7.44 -23.73 24.52
CA PHE A 173 6.68 -22.79 25.36
C PHE A 173 7.12 -21.32 25.15
N ASP A 174 8.41 -21.08 24.99
CA ASP A 174 9.01 -19.77 24.73
C ASP A 174 8.74 -19.24 23.33
N SER A 175 8.26 -20.10 22.44
CA SER A 175 7.87 -19.76 21.05
C SER A 175 6.35 -19.61 20.86
N ILE A 176 5.54 -19.84 21.91
CA ILE A 176 4.10 -19.59 21.86
C ILE A 176 3.88 -18.07 21.81
N PRO A 177 3.19 -17.54 20.79
CA PRO A 177 3.00 -16.10 20.66
C PRO A 177 2.09 -15.55 21.77
N SER A 178 2.40 -14.34 22.21
CA SER A 178 1.51 -13.56 23.06
C SER A 178 0.43 -12.92 22.19
N ILE A 179 -0.80 -13.11 22.55
CA ILE A 179 -1.96 -12.44 21.91
C ILE A 179 -2.24 -11.16 22.68
N ASN A 180 -2.25 -10.05 21.97
CA ASN A 180 -2.54 -8.75 22.54
C ASN A 180 -4.00 -8.64 22.98
N SER A 181 -4.28 -7.70 23.86
CA SER A 181 -5.65 -7.30 24.16
C SER A 181 -6.36 -6.83 22.88
N LYS A 182 -7.51 -7.40 22.60
CA LYS A 182 -8.42 -6.97 21.53
C LYS A 182 -9.66 -6.33 22.14
N VAL A 183 -10.19 -5.34 21.45
CA VAL A 183 -11.39 -4.63 21.85
C VAL A 183 -12.43 -4.65 20.74
N LYS A 184 -13.70 -4.75 21.13
CA LYS A 184 -14.86 -4.55 20.26
C LYS A 184 -15.54 -3.28 20.68
N ILE A 185 -15.77 -2.39 19.73
CA ILE A 185 -16.22 -1.04 19.99
C ILE A 185 -17.47 -0.77 19.16
N SER A 186 -18.47 -0.14 19.78
CA SER A 186 -19.59 0.43 19.06
C SER A 186 -19.60 1.95 19.19
N GLN A 187 -20.25 2.63 18.25
CA GLN A 187 -20.33 4.09 18.23
C GLN A 187 -21.75 4.59 17.96
N LEU A 188 -22.06 5.74 18.52
CA LEU A 188 -23.17 6.58 18.12
C LEU A 188 -22.59 7.89 17.61
N VAL A 189 -22.83 8.18 16.35
CA VAL A 189 -22.33 9.39 15.67
C VAL A 189 -23.49 10.30 15.35
N ILE A 190 -23.36 11.58 15.67
CA ILE A 190 -24.27 12.61 15.17
C ILE A 190 -23.43 13.65 14.43
N ALA A 191 -23.69 13.76 13.13
CA ALA A 191 -23.19 14.86 12.31
C ALA A 191 -24.36 15.84 12.04
N PRO A 192 -24.14 17.15 12.06
CA PRO A 192 -25.17 18.11 11.76
C PRO A 192 -25.57 17.99 10.29
N ALA A 193 -26.86 18.12 10.03
CA ALA A 193 -27.33 18.29 8.67
C ALA A 193 -26.92 19.69 8.18
N ILE A 194 -26.16 19.72 7.07
CA ILE A 194 -25.78 20.99 6.46
C ILE A 194 -27.04 21.68 5.95
N SER A 195 -27.33 22.85 6.49
CA SER A 195 -28.52 23.62 6.12
C SER A 195 -28.40 24.16 4.68
N TYR A 196 -29.52 24.40 4.04
CA TYR A 196 -29.58 25.02 2.71
C TYR A 196 -28.79 26.34 2.67
N ASN A 197 -28.93 27.17 3.72
CA ASN A 197 -28.21 28.45 3.79
C ASN A 197 -26.69 28.29 3.86
N GLN A 198 -26.19 27.29 4.55
CA GLN A 198 -24.75 26.98 4.61
C GLN A 198 -24.23 26.53 3.23
N LYS A 199 -25.00 25.64 2.56
CA LYS A 199 -24.68 25.21 1.19
C LYS A 199 -24.64 26.39 0.23
N GLU A 200 -25.66 27.23 0.26
CA GLU A 200 -25.75 28.39 -0.62
C GLU A 200 -24.63 29.41 -0.34
N SER A 201 -24.27 29.63 0.93
CA SER A 201 -23.14 30.48 1.30
C SER A 201 -21.79 29.95 0.74
N THR A 202 -21.55 28.64 0.88
CA THR A 202 -20.36 27.99 0.34
C THR A 202 -20.30 28.08 -1.18
N LYS A 203 -21.41 27.83 -1.87
CA LYS A 203 -21.54 27.96 -3.31
C LYS A 203 -21.27 29.38 -3.78
N GLN A 204 -21.80 30.40 -3.11
CA GLN A 204 -21.52 31.80 -3.43
C GLN A 204 -20.06 32.18 -3.19
N LYS A 205 -19.43 31.67 -2.13
CA LYS A 205 -18.02 31.87 -1.87
C LYS A 205 -17.16 31.33 -3.03
N LEU A 206 -17.45 30.11 -3.48
CA LEU A 206 -16.72 29.51 -4.59
C LEU A 206 -17.00 30.19 -5.93
N ASN A 207 -18.22 30.63 -6.17
CA ASN A 207 -18.56 31.43 -7.36
C ASN A 207 -17.73 32.73 -7.43
N LYS A 208 -17.58 33.44 -6.31
CA LYS A 208 -16.72 34.65 -6.27
C LYS A 208 -15.26 34.33 -6.60
N ILE A 209 -14.74 33.18 -6.14
CA ILE A 209 -13.39 32.74 -6.48
C ILE A 209 -13.30 32.42 -7.96
N ARG A 210 -14.29 31.71 -8.53
CA ARG A 210 -14.39 31.41 -9.96
C ARG A 210 -14.40 32.67 -10.80
N GLU A 211 -15.19 33.68 -10.46
CA GLU A 211 -15.25 34.96 -11.18
C GLU A 211 -13.87 35.65 -11.23
N ARG A 212 -13.12 35.64 -10.13
CA ARG A 212 -11.77 36.20 -10.07
C ARG A 212 -10.78 35.41 -10.92
N ILE A 213 -10.94 34.08 -11.06
CA ILE A 213 -10.13 33.25 -11.95
C ILE A 213 -10.46 33.59 -13.42
N ILE A 214 -11.74 33.65 -13.80
CA ILE A 214 -12.19 33.92 -15.17
C ILE A 214 -11.79 35.33 -15.61
N SER A 215 -11.84 36.31 -14.70
CA SER A 215 -11.37 37.67 -14.96
C SER A 215 -9.84 37.83 -15.01
N ASN A 216 -9.09 36.75 -14.79
CA ASN A 216 -7.64 36.73 -14.67
C ASN A 216 -7.09 37.62 -13.54
N GLU A 217 -7.87 37.91 -12.50
CA GLU A 217 -7.41 38.59 -11.29
C GLU A 217 -6.47 37.71 -10.48
N ILE A 218 -6.73 36.41 -10.47
CA ILE A 218 -5.92 35.38 -9.81
C ILE A 218 -5.82 34.13 -10.67
N SER A 219 -4.67 33.47 -10.71
CA SER A 219 -4.53 32.22 -11.46
C SER A 219 -5.26 31.07 -10.72
N PHE A 220 -5.69 30.04 -11.47
CA PHE A 220 -6.34 28.85 -10.88
C PHE A 220 -5.48 28.21 -9.81
N GLY A 221 -4.18 27.99 -10.07
CA GLY A 221 -3.26 27.36 -9.14
C GLY A 221 -3.12 28.16 -7.83
N VAL A 222 -2.92 29.48 -7.92
CA VAL A 222 -2.86 30.35 -6.72
C VAL A 222 -4.19 30.31 -5.95
N ALA A 223 -5.34 30.32 -6.65
CA ALA A 223 -6.63 30.19 -6.00
C ALA A 223 -6.78 28.84 -5.27
N ALA A 224 -6.30 27.75 -5.86
CA ALA A 224 -6.31 26.42 -5.25
C ALA A 224 -5.46 26.36 -3.98
N GLU A 225 -4.22 26.86 -4.04
CA GLU A 225 -3.33 26.90 -2.88
C GLU A 225 -3.91 27.66 -1.69
N PHE A 226 -4.58 28.79 -1.95
CA PHE A 226 -5.15 29.61 -0.89
C PHE A 226 -6.49 29.09 -0.37
N TYR A 227 -7.38 28.66 -1.26
CA TYR A 227 -8.79 28.43 -0.90
C TYR A 227 -9.20 26.96 -0.87
N SER A 228 -8.50 26.06 -1.58
CA SER A 228 -8.92 24.65 -1.61
C SER A 228 -8.80 23.98 -0.24
N ASN A 229 -9.80 23.17 0.08
CA ASN A 229 -9.78 22.25 1.22
C ASN A 229 -9.34 20.82 0.83
N ASP A 230 -8.98 20.59 -0.44
CA ASP A 230 -8.49 19.28 -0.87
C ASP A 230 -7.01 19.09 -0.47
N PRO A 231 -6.69 18.15 0.45
CA PRO A 231 -5.31 17.95 0.90
C PRO A 231 -4.42 17.31 -0.19
N GLY A 232 -5.02 16.59 -1.14
CA GLY A 232 -4.29 15.85 -2.17
C GLY A 232 -3.70 16.75 -3.26
N SER A 233 -4.42 17.81 -3.67
CA SER A 233 -4.03 18.65 -4.79
C SER A 233 -3.73 20.11 -4.41
N LYS A 234 -4.17 20.58 -3.23
CA LYS A 234 -4.01 21.97 -2.79
C LYS A 234 -2.58 22.50 -2.94
N SER A 235 -1.59 21.77 -2.44
CA SER A 235 -0.18 22.16 -2.47
C SER A 235 0.45 22.14 -3.87
N ASN A 236 -0.25 21.54 -4.83
CA ASN A 236 0.14 21.45 -6.24
C ASN A 236 -0.77 22.31 -7.13
N GLY A 237 -1.23 23.46 -6.61
CA GLY A 237 -2.10 24.37 -7.37
C GLY A 237 -3.44 23.75 -7.80
N GLY A 238 -3.94 22.76 -7.07
CA GLY A 238 -5.16 22.02 -7.37
C GLY A 238 -5.01 20.91 -8.41
N ASN A 239 -3.79 20.69 -8.94
CA ASN A 239 -3.54 19.70 -9.98
C ASN A 239 -3.58 18.28 -9.40
N PHE A 240 -4.42 17.43 -10.01
CA PHE A 240 -4.62 16.02 -9.63
C PHE A 240 -3.97 15.02 -10.60
N GLY A 241 -3.28 15.50 -11.64
CA GLY A 241 -2.63 14.65 -12.63
C GLY A 241 -3.58 14.01 -13.62
N TRP A 242 -3.15 12.88 -14.23
CA TRP A 242 -3.99 12.01 -15.05
C TRP A 242 -4.80 11.08 -14.18
N VAL A 243 -6.10 11.00 -14.44
CA VAL A 243 -7.05 10.11 -13.75
C VAL A 243 -7.95 9.41 -14.76
N ASP A 244 -8.33 8.19 -14.44
CA ASP A 244 -9.28 7.40 -15.22
C ASP A 244 -10.72 7.73 -14.84
N ARG A 245 -11.66 7.52 -15.75
CA ARG A 245 -13.09 7.56 -15.44
C ARG A 245 -13.40 6.56 -14.32
N GLY A 246 -14.02 7.02 -13.24
CA GLY A 246 -14.36 6.23 -12.07
C GLY A 246 -13.41 6.40 -10.89
N ASP A 247 -12.26 7.06 -11.06
CA ASP A 247 -11.35 7.38 -9.96
C ASP A 247 -11.95 8.43 -9.03
N PHE A 248 -12.73 9.36 -9.58
CA PHE A 248 -13.49 10.34 -8.82
C PHE A 248 -14.98 10.01 -8.77
N VAL A 249 -15.71 10.73 -7.92
CA VAL A 249 -17.17 10.56 -7.79
C VAL A 249 -17.90 10.89 -9.10
N PRO A 250 -19.05 10.26 -9.37
CA PRO A 250 -19.79 10.43 -10.62
C PRO A 250 -20.08 11.86 -11.03
N GLU A 251 -20.37 12.73 -10.04
CA GLU A 251 -20.64 14.15 -10.25
C GLU A 251 -19.42 14.88 -10.80
N PHE A 252 -18.22 14.51 -10.36
CA PHE A 252 -16.95 15.07 -10.82
C PHE A 252 -16.66 14.63 -12.25
N ASP A 253 -16.75 13.32 -12.52
CA ASP A 253 -16.55 12.76 -13.87
C ASP A 253 -17.53 13.36 -14.88
N ALA A 254 -18.80 13.53 -14.52
CA ALA A 254 -19.80 14.12 -15.40
C ALA A 254 -19.39 15.52 -15.88
N ILE A 255 -18.86 16.34 -14.98
CA ILE A 255 -18.33 17.67 -15.32
C ILE A 255 -17.02 17.56 -16.11
N ALA A 256 -16.09 16.70 -15.66
CA ALA A 256 -14.79 16.53 -16.30
C ALA A 256 -14.88 16.12 -17.77
N PHE A 257 -15.88 15.31 -18.15
CA PHE A 257 -16.09 14.90 -19.54
C PHE A 257 -16.96 15.86 -20.37
N SER A 258 -17.73 16.75 -19.75
CA SER A 258 -18.63 17.68 -20.43
C SER A 258 -18.03 19.08 -20.70
N ILE A 259 -17.15 19.55 -19.81
CA ILE A 259 -16.58 20.91 -19.91
C ILE A 259 -15.58 20.99 -21.07
N PRO A 260 -15.52 22.11 -21.85
CA PRO A 260 -14.45 22.34 -22.80
C PRO A 260 -13.06 22.38 -22.13
N ILE A 261 -12.04 21.96 -22.89
CA ILE A 261 -10.65 22.01 -22.42
C ILE A 261 -10.27 23.47 -22.16
N ASP A 262 -9.51 23.69 -21.07
CA ASP A 262 -9.04 24.98 -20.57
C ASP A 262 -10.13 25.92 -20.01
N GLU A 263 -11.37 25.53 -20.00
CA GLU A 263 -12.43 26.30 -19.34
C GLU A 263 -12.59 25.91 -17.86
N VAL A 264 -13.03 26.88 -17.04
CA VAL A 264 -13.38 26.66 -15.62
C VAL A 264 -14.85 26.33 -15.51
N SER A 265 -15.18 25.18 -14.91
CA SER A 265 -16.56 24.72 -14.74
C SER A 265 -17.43 25.70 -13.95
N GLU A 266 -18.74 25.58 -14.08
CA GLU A 266 -19.65 26.08 -13.06
C GLU A 266 -19.40 25.38 -11.73
N VAL A 267 -19.86 26.01 -10.63
CA VAL A 267 -19.78 25.39 -9.30
C VAL A 267 -20.76 24.22 -9.24
N PHE A 268 -20.24 23.03 -8.89
CA PHE A 268 -21.05 21.82 -8.70
C PHE A 268 -20.82 21.21 -7.32
N GLU A 269 -21.80 20.46 -6.84
CA GLU A 269 -21.78 19.80 -5.54
C GLU A 269 -21.38 18.33 -5.69
N SER A 270 -20.61 17.82 -4.74
CA SER A 270 -20.30 16.40 -4.54
C SER A 270 -20.50 16.01 -3.08
N PRO A 271 -20.38 14.73 -2.71
CA PRO A 271 -20.39 14.32 -1.30
C PRO A 271 -19.30 14.98 -0.43
N PHE A 272 -18.25 15.54 -1.06
CA PHE A 272 -17.13 16.19 -0.36
C PHE A 272 -17.29 17.70 -0.17
N GLY A 273 -18.21 18.33 -0.89
CA GLY A 273 -18.42 19.77 -0.87
C GLY A 273 -18.68 20.35 -2.25
N PHE A 274 -18.35 21.62 -2.42
CA PHE A 274 -18.51 22.32 -3.69
C PHE A 274 -17.19 22.43 -4.42
N HIS A 275 -17.23 22.21 -5.74
CA HIS A 275 -16.07 22.17 -6.61
C HIS A 275 -16.18 23.14 -7.77
N ILE A 276 -15.04 23.62 -8.25
CA ILE A 276 -14.81 24.07 -9.62
C ILE A 276 -13.64 23.26 -10.18
N LEU A 277 -13.72 22.98 -11.48
CA LEU A 277 -12.82 22.10 -12.20
C LEU A 277 -12.32 22.79 -13.48
N LYS A 278 -11.04 22.62 -13.79
CA LYS A 278 -10.45 22.96 -15.09
C LYS A 278 -9.79 21.72 -15.65
N VAL A 279 -10.28 21.24 -16.81
CA VAL A 279 -9.66 20.13 -17.55
C VAL A 279 -8.72 20.71 -18.59
N GLU A 280 -7.47 20.32 -18.55
CA GLU A 280 -6.42 20.80 -19.45
C GLU A 280 -6.18 19.83 -20.62
N LYS A 281 -6.35 18.54 -20.39
CA LYS A 281 -6.14 17.49 -21.41
C LYS A 281 -7.14 16.34 -21.21
N ARG A 282 -7.51 15.66 -22.34
CA ARG A 282 -8.26 14.40 -22.34
C ARG A 282 -7.66 13.43 -23.33
N ARG A 283 -7.68 12.14 -22.99
CA ARG A 283 -7.33 11.04 -23.89
C ARG A 283 -8.18 9.80 -23.58
N GLY A 284 -9.08 9.43 -24.50
CA GLY A 284 -10.01 8.32 -24.26
C GLY A 284 -10.84 8.55 -23.01
N GLU A 285 -10.78 7.61 -22.06
CA GLU A 285 -11.48 7.68 -20.77
C GLU A 285 -10.65 8.35 -19.66
N GLN A 286 -9.55 9.03 -20.01
CA GLN A 286 -8.71 9.75 -19.05
C GLN A 286 -8.80 11.27 -19.24
N TYR A 287 -8.62 11.98 -18.13
CA TYR A 287 -8.51 13.44 -18.13
C TYR A 287 -7.43 13.92 -17.15
N TYR A 288 -6.87 15.08 -17.45
CA TYR A 288 -5.84 15.77 -16.67
C TYR A 288 -6.30 17.17 -16.36
N GLY A 289 -6.13 17.64 -15.13
CA GLY A 289 -6.59 18.98 -14.79
C GLY A 289 -6.37 19.36 -13.34
N SER A 290 -7.05 20.42 -12.94
CA SER A 290 -6.96 21.02 -11.62
C SER A 290 -8.35 21.30 -11.07
N HIS A 291 -8.53 21.18 -9.74
CA HIS A 291 -9.78 21.52 -9.07
C HIS A 291 -9.58 22.35 -7.80
N ILE A 292 -10.64 22.98 -7.37
CA ILE A 292 -10.75 23.65 -6.08
C ILE A 292 -11.95 23.07 -5.36
N LEU A 293 -11.74 22.52 -4.18
CA LEU A 293 -12.77 22.03 -3.29
C LEU A 293 -12.97 23.02 -2.15
N ILE A 294 -14.23 23.44 -1.90
CA ILE A 294 -14.61 24.11 -0.67
C ILE A 294 -15.60 23.24 0.08
N LYS A 295 -15.20 22.79 1.27
CA LYS A 295 -16.08 22.07 2.20
C LYS A 295 -17.09 23.03 2.81
N ASN A 296 -18.28 22.53 3.15
CA ASN A 296 -19.27 23.33 3.87
C ASN A 296 -18.73 23.68 5.26
N GLU A 297 -18.73 24.98 5.59
CA GLU A 297 -18.35 25.42 6.93
C GLU A 297 -19.44 25.04 7.94
N MET A 298 -19.03 24.36 9.00
CA MET A 298 -19.91 24.02 10.10
C MET A 298 -19.99 25.17 11.09
N ASN A 299 -21.18 25.42 11.59
CA ASN A 299 -21.40 26.40 12.64
C ASN A 299 -20.98 25.78 13.99
N GLU A 300 -20.09 26.45 14.73
CA GLU A 300 -19.65 26.00 16.06
C GLU A 300 -20.84 25.79 17.02
N LYS A 301 -21.90 26.55 16.88
CA LYS A 301 -23.12 26.40 17.68
C LYS A 301 -23.79 25.06 17.39
N ASP A 302 -23.91 24.66 16.13
CA ASP A 302 -24.52 23.37 15.73
C ASP A 302 -23.72 22.20 16.28
N LEU A 303 -22.36 22.31 16.26
CA LEU A 303 -21.46 21.31 16.84
C LEU A 303 -21.61 21.22 18.36
N TYR A 304 -21.74 22.34 19.05
CA TYR A 304 -21.97 22.36 20.48
C TYR A 304 -23.32 21.72 20.87
N GLU A 305 -24.41 22.06 20.17
CA GLU A 305 -25.71 21.46 20.39
C GLU A 305 -25.72 19.94 20.20
N ILE A 306 -24.97 19.43 19.21
CA ILE A 306 -24.80 17.98 18.99
C ILE A 306 -24.08 17.33 20.16
N LYS A 307 -23.00 17.95 20.66
CA LYS A 307 -22.24 17.44 21.79
C LYS A 307 -23.10 17.28 23.04
N GLU A 308 -23.91 18.31 23.35
CA GLU A 308 -24.85 18.28 24.46
C GLU A 308 -25.93 17.19 24.25
N LYS A 309 -26.53 17.13 23.05
CA LYS A 309 -27.51 16.10 22.69
C LYS A 309 -26.96 14.67 22.83
N LEU A 310 -25.74 14.43 22.41
CA LEU A 310 -25.10 13.11 22.59
C LEU A 310 -24.96 12.77 24.06
N SER A 311 -24.57 13.75 24.89
CA SER A 311 -24.41 13.55 26.32
C SER A 311 -25.75 13.22 26.99
N GLU A 312 -26.86 13.90 26.60
CA GLU A 312 -28.22 13.61 27.06
C GLU A 312 -28.67 12.20 26.65
N ILE A 313 -28.42 11.79 25.39
CA ILE A 313 -28.79 10.46 24.91
C ILE A 313 -28.05 9.36 25.71
N VAL A 314 -26.76 9.53 26.00
CA VAL A 314 -25.99 8.56 26.79
C VAL A 314 -26.51 8.52 28.25
N GLU A 315 -26.90 9.65 28.81
CA GLU A 315 -27.49 9.67 30.15
C GLU A 315 -28.84 8.93 30.18
N ASP A 316 -29.67 9.07 29.14
CA ASP A 316 -30.91 8.30 29.01
C ASP A 316 -30.64 6.79 28.85
N VAL A 317 -29.56 6.41 28.12
CA VAL A 317 -29.14 5.02 28.03
C VAL A 317 -28.63 4.48 29.37
N LYS A 318 -27.84 5.25 30.13
CA LYS A 318 -27.36 4.86 31.47
C LYS A 318 -28.49 4.72 32.50
N GLN A 319 -29.59 5.43 32.30
CA GLN A 319 -30.80 5.35 33.12
C GLN A 319 -31.79 4.28 32.65
N ASP A 320 -31.43 3.44 31.69
CA ASP A 320 -32.27 2.39 31.07
C ASP A 320 -33.59 2.92 30.46
N LYS A 321 -33.66 4.21 30.11
CA LYS A 321 -34.82 4.79 29.43
C LYS A 321 -34.89 4.39 27.96
N ILE A 322 -33.75 4.13 27.34
CA ILE A 322 -33.59 3.66 25.97
C ILE A 322 -32.39 2.74 25.90
N SER A 323 -32.48 1.67 25.14
CA SER A 323 -31.28 0.82 24.91
C SER A 323 -30.26 1.49 23.99
N TRP A 324 -28.98 1.12 24.14
CA TRP A 324 -27.89 1.62 23.26
C TRP A 324 -28.19 1.40 21.78
N THR A 325 -28.66 0.21 21.42
CA THR A 325 -29.03 -0.13 20.03
C THR A 325 -30.20 0.72 19.52
N GLU A 326 -31.17 1.00 20.34
CA GLU A 326 -32.29 1.91 19.95
C GLU A 326 -31.83 3.35 19.83
N ALA A 327 -30.91 3.80 20.71
CA ALA A 327 -30.32 5.12 20.61
C ALA A 327 -29.56 5.29 19.28
N ILE A 328 -28.76 4.27 18.88
CA ILE A 328 -28.08 4.26 17.58
C ILE A 328 -29.08 4.33 16.43
N LYS A 329 -30.07 3.43 16.40
CA LYS A 329 -31.07 3.39 15.33
C LYS A 329 -31.83 4.72 15.17
N LYS A 330 -32.13 5.40 16.27
CA LYS A 330 -32.92 6.61 16.30
C LYS A 330 -32.13 7.87 15.99
N HIS A 331 -30.86 7.92 16.43
CA HIS A 331 -30.09 9.17 16.46
C HIS A 331 -28.80 9.14 15.65
N SER A 332 -28.20 7.96 15.37
CA SER A 332 -26.94 7.90 14.64
C SER A 332 -27.11 8.31 13.18
N THR A 333 -26.24 9.18 12.73
CA THR A 333 -26.10 9.57 11.32
C THR A 333 -25.13 8.67 10.55
N ASP A 334 -24.31 7.87 11.27
CA ASP A 334 -23.42 6.90 10.66
C ASP A 334 -24.20 5.67 10.21
N LYS A 335 -24.12 5.38 8.91
CA LYS A 335 -24.75 4.22 8.29
C LYS A 335 -23.80 3.02 8.14
N ASN A 336 -22.49 3.25 8.25
CA ASN A 336 -21.47 2.24 8.01
C ASN A 336 -21.42 1.20 9.15
N SER A 337 -21.56 1.65 10.40
CA SER A 337 -21.60 0.76 11.57
C SER A 337 -22.95 0.04 11.79
N GLY A 338 -23.91 0.26 10.90
CA GLY A 338 -25.21 -0.41 10.90
C GLY A 338 -26.04 -0.14 12.16
N ALA A 339 -27.03 -1.00 12.42
CA ALA A 339 -27.97 -0.85 13.52
C ALA A 339 -27.36 -1.12 14.91
N SER A 340 -26.27 -1.85 14.99
CA SER A 340 -25.55 -2.14 16.23
C SER A 340 -24.52 -1.08 16.60
N GLY A 341 -24.13 -0.25 15.64
CA GLY A 341 -23.08 0.73 15.80
C GLY A 341 -21.65 0.13 15.92
N VAL A 342 -21.48 -1.18 15.77
CA VAL A 342 -20.18 -1.83 15.89
C VAL A 342 -19.27 -1.41 14.74
N ILE A 343 -18.06 -0.96 15.08
CA ILE A 343 -17.06 -0.52 14.12
C ILE A 343 -16.34 -1.74 13.57
N TYR A 344 -16.47 -1.97 12.25
CA TYR A 344 -15.82 -3.07 11.57
C TYR A 344 -14.36 -2.74 11.27
N ASN A 345 -13.46 -3.68 11.51
CA ASN A 345 -12.04 -3.59 11.20
C ASN A 345 -11.78 -4.21 9.83
N GLU A 346 -11.76 -3.39 8.78
CA GLU A 346 -11.56 -3.85 7.40
C GLU A 346 -10.22 -4.56 7.21
N ALA A 347 -9.17 -4.10 7.89
CA ALA A 347 -7.83 -4.69 7.78
C ALA A 347 -7.74 -6.10 8.39
N ALA A 348 -8.47 -6.36 9.47
CA ALA A 348 -8.53 -7.68 10.11
C ALA A 348 -9.65 -8.56 9.54
N GLY A 349 -10.67 -7.96 8.91
CA GLY A 349 -11.84 -8.66 8.40
C GLY A 349 -12.81 -9.11 9.50
N ASP A 350 -12.79 -8.48 10.69
CA ASP A 350 -13.62 -8.82 11.84
C ASP A 350 -14.10 -7.56 12.60
N MET A 351 -14.69 -7.72 13.79
CA MET A 351 -15.19 -6.64 14.64
C MET A 351 -14.23 -6.29 15.77
N TYR A 352 -13.04 -6.89 15.80
CA TYR A 352 -12.07 -6.70 16.88
C TYR A 352 -10.88 -5.87 16.43
N TRP A 353 -10.41 -5.02 17.32
CA TRP A 353 -9.27 -4.15 17.12
C TRP A 353 -8.16 -4.52 18.10
N ASP A 354 -6.96 -4.77 17.59
CA ASP A 354 -5.78 -4.96 18.43
C ASP A 354 -5.39 -3.61 19.07
N MET A 355 -5.29 -3.60 20.39
CA MET A 355 -4.98 -2.37 21.16
C MET A 355 -3.65 -1.72 20.80
N GLN A 356 -2.71 -2.45 20.20
CA GLN A 356 -1.42 -1.88 19.74
C GLN A 356 -1.53 -1.17 18.39
N ASN A 357 -2.48 -1.59 17.55
CA ASN A 357 -2.63 -1.12 16.18
C ASN A 357 -3.95 -0.37 15.94
N ILE A 358 -4.72 -0.11 17.00
CA ILE A 358 -5.98 0.60 16.91
C ILE A 358 -5.77 2.06 16.49
N ASP A 359 -6.71 2.60 15.73
CA ASP A 359 -6.72 4.02 15.36
C ASP A 359 -6.60 4.90 16.61
N LYS A 360 -5.76 5.93 16.52
CA LYS A 360 -5.46 6.84 17.64
C LYS A 360 -6.71 7.50 18.22
N SER A 361 -7.68 7.84 17.38
CA SER A 361 -8.91 8.50 17.81
C SER A 361 -9.84 7.53 18.56
N LEU A 362 -9.87 6.25 18.17
CA LEU A 362 -10.57 5.20 18.91
C LEU A 362 -9.87 4.92 20.23
N PHE A 363 -8.54 4.77 20.21
CA PHE A 363 -7.75 4.53 21.42
C PHE A 363 -8.00 5.59 22.50
N VAL A 364 -7.91 6.86 22.14
CA VAL A 364 -8.16 7.98 23.08
C VAL A 364 -9.56 7.89 23.70
N GLY A 365 -10.54 7.42 22.94
CA GLY A 365 -11.91 7.31 23.42
C GLY A 365 -12.18 6.18 24.40
N ILE A 366 -11.44 5.08 24.27
CA ILE A 366 -11.71 3.87 25.07
C ILE A 366 -10.67 3.61 26.18
N ASN A 367 -9.52 4.28 26.13
CA ASN A 367 -8.39 3.97 27.03
C ASN A 367 -8.72 4.12 28.52
N ASN A 368 -9.71 4.92 28.88
CA ASN A 368 -10.07 5.21 30.27
C ASN A 368 -11.48 4.74 30.65
N ILE A 369 -12.09 3.84 29.88
CA ILE A 369 -13.41 3.28 30.17
C ILE A 369 -13.35 1.76 30.32
N ASN A 370 -14.24 1.21 31.12
CA ASN A 370 -14.37 -0.23 31.32
C ASN A 370 -15.35 -0.84 30.30
N VAL A 371 -15.34 -2.16 30.16
CA VAL A 371 -16.33 -2.87 29.33
C VAL A 371 -17.74 -2.53 29.77
N GLY A 372 -18.58 -2.14 28.83
CA GLY A 372 -19.94 -1.68 29.03
C GLY A 372 -20.08 -0.17 29.23
N GLU A 373 -18.99 0.55 29.47
CA GLU A 373 -19.02 2.01 29.68
C GLU A 373 -18.93 2.79 28.36
N TYR A 374 -19.23 4.09 28.46
CA TYR A 374 -19.30 5.03 27.34
C TYR A 374 -18.22 6.10 27.47
N SER A 375 -17.61 6.48 26.36
CA SER A 375 -16.70 7.62 26.30
C SER A 375 -17.46 8.94 26.50
N THR A 376 -16.71 10.01 26.71
CA THR A 376 -17.23 11.38 26.49
C THR A 376 -17.44 11.63 25.00
N ALA A 377 -18.25 12.61 24.65
CA ALA A 377 -18.45 13.03 23.26
C ALA A 377 -17.12 13.52 22.65
N GLN A 378 -16.71 12.88 21.57
CA GLN A 378 -15.47 13.17 20.85
C GLN A 378 -15.77 13.79 19.50
N TYR A 379 -14.93 14.73 19.08
CA TYR A 379 -14.96 15.22 17.70
C TYR A 379 -14.72 14.05 16.74
N TYR A 380 -15.49 14.02 15.66
CA TYR A 380 -15.48 12.97 14.64
C TYR A 380 -15.45 13.60 13.26
N GLU A 381 -14.62 13.07 12.38
CA GLU A 381 -14.61 13.39 10.96
C GLU A 381 -14.63 12.07 10.19
N ASP A 382 -15.55 11.93 9.23
CA ASP A 382 -15.62 10.74 8.38
C ASP A 382 -14.63 10.83 7.21
N SER A 383 -14.52 9.76 6.42
CA SER A 383 -13.65 9.69 5.24
C SER A 383 -14.01 10.70 4.14
N LYS A 384 -15.23 11.28 4.18
CA LYS A 384 -15.67 12.33 3.26
C LYS A 384 -15.42 13.74 3.81
N GLY A 385 -14.91 13.83 5.04
CA GLY A 385 -14.68 15.10 5.72
C GLY A 385 -15.93 15.73 6.33
N ASN A 386 -17.00 14.96 6.53
CA ASN A 386 -18.13 15.42 7.32
C ASN A 386 -17.77 15.34 8.78
N VAL A 387 -18.02 16.43 9.48
CA VAL A 387 -17.67 16.57 10.90
C VAL A 387 -18.88 16.42 11.81
N GLY A 388 -18.65 15.96 13.03
CA GLY A 388 -19.68 15.79 14.04
C GLY A 388 -19.06 15.41 15.38
N TYR A 389 -19.87 14.79 16.21
CA TYR A 389 -19.42 14.17 17.46
C TYR A 389 -19.83 12.71 17.49
N ARG A 390 -19.03 11.90 18.16
CA ARG A 390 -19.35 10.50 18.47
C ARG A 390 -19.17 10.21 19.94
N ILE A 391 -19.88 9.20 20.41
CA ILE A 391 -19.62 8.51 21.67
C ILE A 391 -19.29 7.06 21.33
N LEU A 392 -18.25 6.55 21.96
CA LEU A 392 -17.83 5.16 21.86
C LEU A 392 -18.34 4.38 23.08
N LYS A 393 -18.70 3.14 22.87
CA LYS A 393 -18.95 2.16 23.94
C LYS A 393 -17.97 1.01 23.78
N LEU A 394 -17.29 0.65 24.86
CA LEU A 394 -16.44 -0.53 24.90
C LEU A 394 -17.33 -1.76 25.14
N GLU A 395 -17.59 -2.54 24.08
CA GLU A 395 -18.49 -3.70 24.17
C GLU A 395 -17.79 -4.90 24.79
N GLU A 396 -16.56 -5.18 24.36
CA GLU A 396 -15.79 -6.32 24.82
C GLU A 396 -14.30 -5.95 24.86
N GLN A 397 -13.56 -6.56 25.78
CA GLN A 397 -12.11 -6.48 25.85
C GLN A 397 -11.54 -7.80 26.30
N THR A 398 -10.59 -8.35 25.54
CA THR A 398 -9.84 -9.54 25.95
C THR A 398 -8.60 -9.13 26.75
N SER A 399 -8.18 -9.95 27.69
CA SER A 399 -6.89 -9.76 28.35
C SER A 399 -5.75 -10.27 27.46
N PRO A 400 -4.56 -9.64 27.51
CA PRO A 400 -3.38 -10.23 26.87
C PRO A 400 -3.10 -11.60 27.46
N HIS A 401 -2.79 -12.58 26.61
CA HIS A 401 -2.52 -13.95 27.04
C HIS A 401 -1.61 -14.68 26.06
N MET A 402 -1.01 -15.78 26.50
CA MET A 402 -0.32 -16.69 25.59
C MET A 402 -1.36 -17.44 24.77
N ALA A 403 -1.12 -17.56 23.47
CA ALA A 403 -2.04 -18.26 22.58
C ALA A 403 -2.43 -19.64 23.11
N ASN A 404 -3.71 -19.98 23.02
CA ASN A 404 -4.23 -21.26 23.51
C ASN A 404 -5.34 -21.81 22.59
N LEU A 405 -5.58 -23.13 22.67
CA LEU A 405 -6.51 -23.80 21.75
C LEU A 405 -7.99 -23.50 22.01
N ASN A 406 -8.35 -22.90 23.15
CA ASN A 406 -9.74 -22.60 23.47
C ASN A 406 -10.15 -21.25 22.83
N ASP A 407 -9.29 -20.24 22.97
CA ASP A 407 -9.59 -18.87 22.61
C ASP A 407 -9.04 -18.50 21.23
N ASP A 408 -7.92 -19.14 20.80
CA ASP A 408 -7.16 -18.77 19.60
C ASP A 408 -7.08 -19.89 18.56
N TYR A 409 -8.09 -20.77 18.52
CA TYR A 409 -8.05 -21.94 17.65
C TYR A 409 -7.82 -21.60 16.17
N GLU A 410 -8.52 -20.61 15.62
CA GLU A 410 -8.39 -20.21 14.21
C GLU A 410 -6.98 -19.64 13.92
N PHE A 411 -6.44 -18.87 14.83
CA PHE A 411 -5.07 -18.37 14.75
C PHE A 411 -4.07 -19.51 14.69
N ILE A 412 -4.16 -20.48 15.63
CA ILE A 412 -3.29 -21.66 15.71
C ILE A 412 -3.48 -22.55 14.48
N GLN A 413 -4.72 -22.70 13.99
CA GLN A 413 -5.04 -23.46 12.78
C GLN A 413 -4.34 -22.88 11.55
N LYS A 414 -4.30 -21.56 11.40
CA LYS A 414 -3.60 -20.88 10.30
C LYS A 414 -2.10 -21.19 10.30
N TYR A 415 -1.47 -21.18 11.49
CA TYR A 415 -0.05 -21.53 11.61
C TYR A 415 0.20 -23.02 11.35
N ALA A 416 -0.66 -23.90 11.86
CA ALA A 416 -0.58 -25.34 11.59
C ALA A 416 -0.75 -25.64 10.09
N LEU A 417 -1.66 -24.93 9.40
CA LEU A 417 -1.84 -25.04 7.95
C LEU A 417 -0.60 -24.60 7.21
N ASN A 418 -0.07 -23.43 7.54
CA ASN A 418 1.15 -22.91 6.94
C ASN A 418 2.32 -23.88 7.09
N GLN A 419 2.54 -24.40 8.31
CA GLN A 419 3.59 -25.39 8.56
C GLN A 419 3.40 -26.67 7.75
N LYS A 420 2.15 -27.14 7.57
CA LYS A 420 1.85 -28.29 6.72
C LYS A 420 2.12 -27.99 5.25
N GLN A 421 1.75 -26.81 4.77
CA GLN A 421 2.01 -26.37 3.40
C GLN A 421 3.51 -26.31 3.11
N ILE A 422 4.30 -25.75 4.03
CA ILE A 422 5.77 -25.73 3.94
C ILE A 422 6.31 -27.17 3.86
N SER A 423 5.86 -28.06 4.73
CA SER A 423 6.31 -29.46 4.74
C SER A 423 5.95 -30.21 3.43
N GLU A 424 4.78 -29.98 2.89
CA GLU A 424 4.37 -30.59 1.60
C GLU A 424 5.12 -29.99 0.42
N MET A 425 5.40 -28.68 0.46
CA MET A 425 6.26 -28.03 -0.52
C MET A 425 7.68 -28.61 -0.49
N ASP A 426 8.29 -28.82 0.68
CA ASP A 426 9.61 -29.42 0.80
C ASP A 426 9.64 -30.86 0.23
N LYS A 427 8.61 -31.66 0.49
CA LYS A 427 8.48 -33.00 -0.09
C LYS A 427 8.37 -32.94 -1.61
N TRP A 428 7.60 -31.98 -2.13
CA TRP A 428 7.44 -31.79 -3.54
C TRP A 428 8.77 -31.35 -4.19
N ILE A 429 9.52 -30.41 -3.59
CA ILE A 429 10.85 -29.98 -4.06
C ILE A 429 11.77 -31.19 -4.17
N ILE A 430 11.91 -31.99 -3.10
CA ILE A 430 12.77 -33.16 -3.05
C ILE A 430 12.38 -34.18 -4.13
N LYS A 431 11.08 -34.36 -4.38
CA LYS A 431 10.59 -35.27 -5.42
C LYS A 431 10.91 -34.76 -6.83
N THR A 432 10.63 -33.48 -7.10
CA THR A 432 10.75 -32.86 -8.42
C THR A 432 12.21 -32.61 -8.79
N ALA A 433 13.04 -32.23 -7.83
CA ALA A 433 14.48 -32.03 -8.01
C ALA A 433 15.22 -33.31 -8.50
N LYS A 434 14.70 -34.51 -8.16
CA LYS A 434 15.29 -35.78 -8.63
C LYS A 434 15.17 -35.98 -10.14
N THR A 435 14.18 -35.37 -10.75
CA THR A 435 13.88 -35.50 -12.20
C THR A 435 14.24 -34.26 -13.00
N THR A 436 14.67 -33.18 -12.31
CA THR A 436 15.05 -31.92 -12.92
C THR A 436 16.59 -31.81 -12.96
N PHE A 437 17.13 -31.28 -14.04
CA PHE A 437 18.56 -30.97 -14.10
C PHE A 437 18.85 -29.79 -13.13
N ILE A 438 19.73 -30.02 -12.15
CA ILE A 438 20.13 -29.01 -11.18
C ILE A 438 21.66 -29.00 -11.07
N LYS A 439 22.22 -27.81 -11.22
CA LYS A 439 23.67 -27.58 -11.04
C LYS A 439 23.87 -26.35 -10.17
N ILE A 440 24.67 -26.44 -9.14
CA ILE A 440 25.00 -25.34 -8.21
C ILE A 440 26.52 -25.08 -8.31
N ASP A 441 26.94 -23.82 -8.37
CA ASP A 441 28.33 -23.42 -8.39
C ASP A 441 29.03 -23.77 -7.04
N PRO A 442 30.25 -24.29 -7.05
CA PRO A 442 31.00 -24.66 -5.83
C PRO A 442 31.18 -23.54 -4.80
N ILE A 443 31.03 -22.27 -5.18
CA ILE A 443 31.06 -21.13 -4.23
C ILE A 443 30.00 -21.24 -3.12
N TYR A 444 28.91 -21.99 -3.38
CA TYR A 444 27.83 -22.25 -2.44
C TYR A 444 27.94 -23.63 -1.75
N ASP A 445 29.10 -24.30 -1.83
CA ASP A 445 29.31 -25.60 -1.17
C ASP A 445 29.18 -25.52 0.36
N GLY A 446 29.38 -24.34 0.94
CA GLY A 446 29.18 -24.07 2.37
C GLY A 446 27.73 -23.99 2.80
N CYS A 447 26.78 -23.85 1.84
CA CYS A 447 25.36 -23.77 2.13
C CYS A 447 24.76 -25.17 2.40
N SER A 448 23.78 -25.26 3.30
CA SER A 448 23.06 -26.53 3.61
C SER A 448 22.07 -26.97 2.51
N LEU A 449 22.25 -26.50 1.27
CA LEU A 449 21.34 -26.74 0.15
C LEU A 449 21.40 -28.17 -0.40
N LYS A 450 22.54 -28.87 -0.23
CA LYS A 450 22.81 -30.17 -0.88
C LYS A 450 21.78 -31.26 -0.53
N SER A 451 21.25 -31.26 0.69
CA SER A 451 20.26 -32.27 1.11
C SER A 451 18.92 -32.13 0.41
N LYS A 452 18.60 -30.92 -0.05
CA LYS A 452 17.32 -30.58 -0.71
C LYS A 452 17.41 -30.64 -2.24
N TRP A 453 18.57 -30.24 -2.80
CA TRP A 453 18.71 -29.95 -4.22
C TRP A 453 19.67 -30.89 -4.98
N VAL A 454 20.63 -31.50 -4.30
CA VAL A 454 21.66 -32.34 -4.96
C VAL A 454 21.44 -33.79 -4.59
N PHE A 455 21.08 -34.58 -5.57
CA PHE A 455 21.04 -36.04 -5.47
C PHE A 455 22.22 -36.57 -6.23
N ASN A 456 23.16 -37.24 -5.53
CA ASN A 456 24.26 -37.98 -6.18
C ASN A 456 23.62 -39.08 -7.04
N ASN A 457 23.41 -38.83 -8.32
CA ASN A 457 23.21 -39.88 -9.30
C ASN A 457 24.56 -40.50 -9.53
N ASN A 458 24.87 -41.63 -8.79
CA ASN A 458 25.93 -42.53 -9.10
C ASN A 458 25.58 -43.27 -10.40
#